data_714e90bdabf1c5066cfa681dad2150b8
#
_entry.id   714e90bdabf1c5066cfa681dad2150b8
#
_cell.length_a   1.000
_cell.length_b   1.000
_cell.length_c   1.000
_cell.angle_alpha   90.00
_cell.angle_beta   90.00
_cell.angle_gamma   90.00
#
_symmetry.space_group_name_H-M   'P 1'
#
loop_
_entity.id
_entity.type
_entity.pdbx_description
1 polymer ?
#
loop_
_entity_poly.entity_id
_entity_poly.type
_entity_poly.pdbx_seq_one_letter_code
_entity_poly.pdbx_strand_id
1 'polypeptide(L)'
;DATSDADNADKEKTRKKSDKNMENYRKIVIADDSEMTQRYTSDYRGRVQDRNVVVKLEPMYALTYYEKISEVKKAVHYHKFIDALNLSKQLPKPLRITNMEAPLTEEQIKYHFALIDSHTSDIVAEPQNAMKRFGRGIDFYLVQDFDSSIDDFTQSILLDGNFFPAYFMRALVRYKQLDYKKAEAMAEGNIQSTTADKQNSGVTAVDYEVVKKDLDKVVELAPDFVYGYYNRGNVSSALKDYRSALEDYNKAIELDPEFAEAYFNRGLTQIFLGNNKQGILDLSKAGELGVVSAYNIIKRFTDNTRE
;
A
#
# COMPACT_ATOMS: atom_id res chain seq x y z
N ASP A 1 -20.16 -38.02 5.27
CA ASP A 1 -18.79 -38.23 4.77
C ASP A 1 -18.45 -37.41 3.51
N ALA A 2 -19.41 -37.17 2.59
CA ALA A 2 -19.13 -36.41 1.35
C ALA A 2 -18.92 -34.89 1.55
N THR A 3 -19.43 -34.31 2.62
CA THR A 3 -19.26 -32.87 2.95
C THR A 3 -17.89 -32.57 3.56
N SER A 4 -17.31 -33.50 4.32
CA SER A 4 -15.98 -33.32 4.91
C SER A 4 -14.85 -33.38 3.88
N ASP A 5 -15.04 -34.15 2.81
CA ASP A 5 -14.04 -34.28 1.74
C ASP A 5 -14.02 -33.06 0.79
N ALA A 6 -15.20 -32.47 0.54
CA ALA A 6 -15.30 -31.23 -0.25
C ALA A 6 -14.67 -30.02 0.48
N ASP A 7 -14.92 -29.90 1.79
CA ASP A 7 -14.33 -28.86 2.64
C ASP A 7 -12.80 -28.99 2.75
N ASN A 8 -12.29 -30.24 2.83
CA ASN A 8 -10.84 -30.48 2.85
C ASN A 8 -10.18 -30.18 1.50
N ALA A 9 -10.83 -30.49 0.39
CA ALA A 9 -10.32 -30.20 -0.96
C ALA A 9 -10.26 -28.70 -1.23
N ASP A 10 -11.23 -27.92 -0.75
CA ASP A 10 -11.25 -26.45 -0.91
C ASP A 10 -10.21 -25.77 -0.02
N LYS A 11 -10.02 -26.26 1.21
CA LYS A 11 -8.95 -25.83 2.11
C LYS A 11 -7.57 -26.12 1.53
N GLU A 12 -7.37 -27.27 0.90
CA GLU A 12 -6.10 -27.62 0.27
C GLU A 12 -5.82 -26.78 -1.00
N LYS A 13 -6.85 -26.46 -1.81
CA LYS A 13 -6.72 -25.54 -2.94
C LYS A 13 -6.35 -24.12 -2.51
N THR A 14 -7.00 -23.60 -1.47
CA THR A 14 -6.72 -22.29 -0.89
C THR A 14 -5.30 -22.23 -0.35
N ARG A 15 -4.85 -23.28 0.34
CA ARG A 15 -3.49 -23.39 0.86
C ARG A 15 -2.45 -23.44 -0.25
N LYS A 16 -2.65 -24.24 -1.33
CA LYS A 16 -1.74 -24.29 -2.49
C LYS A 16 -1.67 -22.97 -3.25
N LYS A 17 -2.80 -22.24 -3.38
CA LYS A 17 -2.86 -20.92 -4.00
C LYS A 17 -2.08 -19.90 -3.16
N SER A 18 -2.23 -19.95 -1.84
CA SER A 18 -1.52 -19.09 -0.90
C SER A 18 0.00 -19.35 -0.90
N ASP A 19 0.42 -20.63 -0.89
CA ASP A 19 1.84 -20.99 -0.94
C ASP A 19 2.50 -20.48 -2.23
N LYS A 20 1.82 -20.59 -3.37
CA LYS A 20 2.28 -20.07 -4.65
C LYS A 20 2.37 -18.52 -4.66
N ASN A 21 1.38 -17.85 -4.09
CA ASN A 21 1.36 -16.39 -3.97
C ASN A 21 2.49 -15.90 -3.05
N MET A 22 2.75 -16.63 -1.94
CA MET A 22 3.85 -16.32 -1.02
C MET A 22 5.22 -16.55 -1.66
N GLU A 23 5.39 -17.58 -2.49
CA GLU A 23 6.64 -17.80 -3.22
C GLU A 23 6.91 -16.68 -4.23
N ASN A 24 5.89 -16.24 -4.94
CA ASN A 24 5.98 -15.12 -5.88
C ASN A 24 6.31 -13.80 -5.14
N TYR A 25 5.67 -13.55 -4.00
CA TYR A 25 5.94 -12.39 -3.16
C TYR A 25 7.38 -12.38 -2.64
N ARG A 26 7.87 -13.51 -2.14
CA ARG A 26 9.27 -13.63 -1.71
C ARG A 26 10.24 -13.26 -2.85
N LYS A 27 9.95 -13.67 -4.08
CA LYS A 27 10.77 -13.32 -5.26
C LYS A 27 10.76 -11.82 -5.55
N ILE A 28 9.60 -11.16 -5.42
CA ILE A 28 9.44 -9.72 -5.67
C ILE A 28 10.08 -8.89 -4.54
N VAL A 29 9.84 -9.24 -3.27
CA VAL A 29 10.43 -8.55 -2.12
C VAL A 29 11.94 -8.72 -2.07
N ILE A 30 12.46 -9.92 -2.36
CA ILE A 30 13.90 -10.17 -2.44
C ILE A 30 14.53 -9.38 -3.60
N ALA A 31 13.86 -9.27 -4.74
CA ALA A 31 14.34 -8.46 -5.86
C ALA A 31 14.34 -6.95 -5.50
N ASP A 32 13.31 -6.46 -4.82
CA ASP A 32 13.22 -5.06 -4.39
C ASP A 32 14.24 -4.74 -3.28
N ASP A 33 14.41 -5.64 -2.29
CA ASP A 33 15.43 -5.49 -1.24
C ASP A 33 16.86 -5.64 -1.80
N SER A 34 17.09 -6.50 -2.78
CA SER A 34 18.42 -6.64 -3.41
C SER A 34 18.78 -5.43 -4.26
N GLU A 35 17.82 -4.84 -4.97
CA GLU A 35 18.00 -3.56 -5.67
C GLU A 35 18.24 -2.41 -4.70
N MET A 36 17.53 -2.35 -3.56
CA MET A 36 17.77 -1.36 -2.51
C MET A 36 19.14 -1.55 -1.84
N THR A 37 19.53 -2.79 -1.52
CA THR A 37 20.81 -3.07 -0.88
C THR A 37 22.01 -2.78 -1.80
N GLN A 38 21.91 -3.06 -3.10
CA GLN A 38 22.95 -2.66 -4.07
C GLN A 38 23.05 -1.14 -4.23
N ARG A 39 21.96 -0.39 -4.06
CA ARG A 39 21.96 1.08 -4.13
C ARG A 39 22.60 1.76 -2.92
N TYR A 40 22.56 1.13 -1.73
CA TYR A 40 23.16 1.67 -0.50
C TYR A 40 24.62 1.29 -0.29
N THR A 41 25.13 0.22 -0.90
CA THR A 41 26.52 -0.23 -0.76
C THR A 41 27.48 0.42 -1.76
N SER A 42 27.00 1.13 -2.77
CA SER A 42 27.86 1.84 -3.72
C SER A 42 28.28 3.21 -3.17
N ASP A 43 29.38 3.17 -2.45
CA ASP A 43 30.38 4.21 -2.32
C ASP A 43 29.95 5.58 -1.74
N TYR A 44 30.08 5.69 -0.43
CA TYR A 44 30.01 6.95 0.36
C TYR A 44 31.10 7.99 -0.02
N ARG A 45 31.82 7.81 -1.13
CA ARG A 45 32.92 8.66 -1.59
C ARG A 45 32.55 9.60 -2.75
N GLY A 46 31.37 10.19 -2.76
CA GLY A 46 31.15 11.43 -3.51
C GLY A 46 31.02 11.31 -5.03
N ARG A 47 30.84 10.11 -5.60
CA ARG A 47 30.53 9.90 -7.03
C ARG A 47 29.43 8.89 -7.19
N VAL A 48 28.19 9.33 -6.93
CA VAL A 48 27.01 8.55 -7.33
C VAL A 48 26.78 8.77 -8.83
N GLN A 49 27.40 7.94 -9.65
CA GLN A 49 27.02 7.79 -11.06
C GLN A 49 25.86 6.79 -11.17
N ASP A 50 24.77 7.01 -10.49
CA ASP A 50 23.60 6.14 -10.66
C ASP A 50 22.63 6.81 -11.63
N ARG A 51 22.81 6.50 -12.92
CA ARG A 51 21.95 6.98 -14.02
C ARG A 51 20.55 6.38 -14.01
N ASN A 52 20.28 5.42 -13.10
CA ASN A 52 19.04 4.62 -13.08
C ASN A 52 18.24 4.74 -11.78
N VAL A 53 18.27 5.89 -11.11
CA VAL A 53 17.36 6.11 -9.98
C VAL A 53 15.93 6.12 -10.51
N VAL A 54 15.19 5.05 -10.27
CA VAL A 54 13.75 5.01 -10.53
C VAL A 54 13.09 5.92 -9.50
N VAL A 55 12.53 7.03 -9.99
CA VAL A 55 11.78 7.98 -9.17
C VAL A 55 10.38 7.39 -8.96
N LYS A 56 10.12 6.87 -7.76
CA LYS A 56 8.81 6.34 -7.36
C LYS A 56 8.23 7.20 -6.24
N LEU A 57 6.90 7.29 -6.23
CA LEU A 57 6.19 7.84 -5.07
C LEU A 57 6.44 6.97 -3.83
N GLU A 58 6.46 7.59 -2.65
CA GLU A 58 6.39 6.85 -1.40
C GLU A 58 5.08 6.04 -1.36
N PRO A 59 5.10 4.80 -0.82
CA PRO A 59 4.00 3.86 -0.94
C PRO A 59 2.75 4.31 -0.18
N MET A 60 1.61 3.70 -0.54
CA MET A 60 0.33 3.88 0.15
C MET A 60 0.39 3.35 1.58
N TYR A 61 -0.40 3.96 2.47
CA TYR A 61 -0.58 3.49 3.84
C TYR A 61 -1.59 2.34 3.92
N ALA A 62 -1.35 1.46 4.86
CA ALA A 62 -2.17 0.30 5.21
C ALA A 62 -2.60 0.34 6.68
N LEU A 63 -3.65 -0.41 7.00
CA LEU A 63 -3.99 -0.85 8.35
C LEU A 63 -3.57 -2.32 8.47
N THR A 64 -2.52 -2.60 9.24
CA THR A 64 -1.95 -3.95 9.37
C THR A 64 -1.53 -4.22 10.81
N TYR A 65 -1.24 -5.49 11.12
CA TYR A 65 -0.74 -5.88 12.45
C TYR A 65 0.78 -5.74 12.59
N TYR A 66 1.49 -5.60 11.47
CA TYR A 66 2.95 -5.60 11.45
C TYR A 66 3.49 -4.41 10.65
N GLU A 67 4.60 -3.88 11.13
CA GLU A 67 5.35 -2.84 10.43
C GLU A 67 6.84 -3.20 10.42
N LYS A 68 7.55 -2.81 9.37
CA LYS A 68 9.00 -2.92 9.32
C LYS A 68 9.59 -1.87 10.28
N ILE A 69 10.41 -2.32 11.22
CA ILE A 69 11.13 -1.42 12.13
C ILE A 69 12.14 -0.63 11.30
N SER A 70 12.00 0.71 11.30
CA SER A 70 12.98 1.60 10.68
C SER A 70 13.95 2.10 11.75
N GLU A 71 15.24 2.21 11.43
CA GLU A 71 16.25 2.85 12.27
C GLU A 71 16.02 4.36 12.39
N VAL A 72 15.30 4.95 11.45
CA VAL A 72 14.90 6.36 11.50
C VAL A 72 13.67 6.47 12.39
N LYS A 73 13.73 7.32 13.42
CA LYS A 73 12.55 7.64 14.25
C LYS A 73 11.45 8.16 13.33
N LYS A 74 10.49 7.30 13.01
CA LYS A 74 9.25 7.72 12.36
C LYS A 74 8.30 8.30 13.39
N ALA A 75 7.56 9.32 12.99
CA ALA A 75 6.39 9.77 13.74
C ALA A 75 5.44 8.58 13.95
N VAL A 76 4.89 8.46 15.14
CA VAL A 76 3.87 7.45 15.43
C VAL A 76 2.61 7.87 14.66
N HIS A 77 2.25 7.08 13.66
CA HIS A 77 1.03 7.33 12.91
C HIS A 77 -0.18 6.99 13.76
N TYR A 78 -1.06 7.95 13.96
CA TYR A 78 -2.19 7.87 14.87
C TYR A 78 -3.47 8.36 14.21
N HIS A 79 -4.58 7.72 14.57
CA HIS A 79 -5.92 8.24 14.34
C HIS A 79 -6.87 7.76 15.44
N LYS A 80 -7.65 8.70 15.99
CA LYS A 80 -8.55 8.45 17.14
C LYS A 80 -9.51 7.27 16.94
N PHE A 81 -10.02 7.08 15.71
CA PHE A 81 -10.93 5.95 15.40
C PHE A 81 -10.20 4.61 15.45
N ILE A 82 -8.99 4.54 14.88
CA ILE A 82 -8.19 3.31 14.87
C ILE A 82 -7.76 2.95 16.29
N ASP A 83 -7.41 3.95 17.11
CA ASP A 83 -7.09 3.74 18.53
C ASP A 83 -8.32 3.21 19.31
N ALA A 84 -9.49 3.81 19.11
CA ALA A 84 -10.74 3.32 19.72
C ALA A 84 -11.08 1.90 19.26
N LEU A 85 -10.85 1.57 17.99
CA LEU A 85 -11.03 0.22 17.45
C LEU A 85 -10.07 -0.77 18.13
N ASN A 86 -8.81 -0.41 18.30
CA ASN A 86 -7.81 -1.22 19.00
C ASN A 86 -8.19 -1.45 20.48
N LEU A 87 -8.68 -0.42 21.15
CA LEU A 87 -9.15 -0.52 22.52
C LEU A 87 -10.37 -1.44 22.70
N SER A 88 -11.18 -1.58 21.65
CA SER A 88 -12.36 -2.48 21.67
C SER A 88 -11.99 -3.97 21.75
N LYS A 89 -10.74 -4.33 21.42
CA LYS A 89 -10.20 -5.70 21.42
C LYS A 89 -11.01 -6.69 20.56
N GLN A 90 -11.69 -6.20 19.52
CA GLN A 90 -12.46 -7.04 18.60
C GLN A 90 -11.56 -7.71 17.54
N LEU A 91 -10.33 -7.25 17.40
CA LEU A 91 -9.32 -7.83 16.51
C LEU A 91 -8.26 -8.58 17.31
N PRO A 92 -7.62 -9.60 16.72
CA PRO A 92 -6.64 -10.44 17.42
C PRO A 92 -5.39 -9.69 17.85
N LYS A 93 -5.05 -8.61 17.13
CA LYS A 93 -3.92 -7.71 17.40
C LYS A 93 -4.32 -6.27 17.12
N PRO A 94 -3.66 -5.28 17.74
CA PRO A 94 -3.85 -3.88 17.41
C PRO A 94 -3.45 -3.59 15.96
N LEU A 95 -4.28 -2.84 15.24
CA LEU A 95 -3.95 -2.30 13.93
C LEU A 95 -2.91 -1.18 14.06
N ARG A 96 -1.98 -1.16 13.13
CA ARG A 96 -1.00 -0.09 12.92
C ARG A 96 -1.29 0.60 11.60
N ILE A 97 -1.09 1.90 11.58
CA ILE A 97 -1.14 2.70 10.34
C ILE A 97 0.29 2.78 9.82
N THR A 98 0.60 2.15 8.70
CA THR A 98 1.98 2.10 8.17
C THR A 98 2.02 1.98 6.65
N ASN A 99 3.07 2.51 6.04
CA ASN A 99 3.45 2.26 4.66
C ASN A 99 4.65 1.31 4.55
N MET A 100 5.13 0.80 5.68
CA MET A 100 6.29 -0.11 5.77
C MET A 100 5.85 -1.45 6.35
N GLU A 101 5.48 -2.38 5.47
CA GLU A 101 5.06 -3.71 5.87
C GLU A 101 6.25 -4.62 6.08
N ALA A 102 6.25 -5.34 7.22
CA ALA A 102 7.22 -6.37 7.49
C ALA A 102 6.85 -7.67 6.77
N PRO A 103 7.80 -8.38 6.15
CA PRO A 103 7.56 -9.72 5.67
C PRO A 103 7.20 -10.65 6.84
N LEU A 104 6.21 -11.50 6.65
CA LEU A 104 5.79 -12.45 7.69
C LEU A 104 6.78 -13.61 7.79
N THR A 105 7.03 -14.06 9.04
CA THR A 105 7.71 -15.33 9.29
C THR A 105 6.76 -16.51 8.99
N GLU A 106 7.32 -17.71 8.83
CA GLU A 106 6.51 -18.93 8.62
C GLU A 106 5.53 -19.20 9.78
N GLU A 107 5.93 -18.89 11.02
CA GLU A 107 5.06 -19.01 12.18
C GLU A 107 3.89 -18.01 12.13
N GLN A 108 4.16 -16.78 11.73
CA GLN A 108 3.12 -15.76 11.55
C GLN A 108 2.15 -16.14 10.44
N ILE A 109 2.64 -16.69 9.34
CA ILE A 109 1.80 -17.18 8.25
C ILE A 109 0.85 -18.29 8.75
N LYS A 110 1.38 -19.30 9.46
CA LYS A 110 0.58 -20.37 10.06
C LYS A 110 -0.46 -19.83 11.05
N TYR A 111 -0.06 -18.85 11.85
CA TYR A 111 -0.96 -18.17 12.80
C TYR A 111 -2.13 -17.49 12.07
N HIS A 112 -1.88 -16.76 10.98
CA HIS A 112 -2.95 -16.10 10.23
C HIS A 112 -3.86 -17.09 9.50
N PHE A 113 -3.37 -18.23 9.05
CA PHE A 113 -4.24 -19.29 8.54
C PHE A 113 -5.16 -19.87 9.65
N ALA A 114 -4.63 -20.06 10.85
CA ALA A 114 -5.46 -20.50 11.99
C ALA A 114 -6.52 -19.44 12.36
N LEU A 115 -6.18 -18.15 12.26
CA LEU A 115 -7.16 -17.06 12.47
C LEU A 115 -8.23 -17.03 11.38
N ILE A 116 -7.89 -17.27 10.11
CA ILE A 116 -8.86 -17.38 9.01
C ILE A 116 -9.88 -18.48 9.28
N ASP A 117 -9.42 -19.65 9.75
CA ASP A 117 -10.30 -20.77 10.13
C ASP A 117 -11.19 -20.39 11.33
N SER A 118 -10.63 -19.73 12.34
CA SER A 118 -11.38 -19.24 13.51
C SER A 118 -12.44 -18.22 13.13
N HIS A 119 -12.04 -17.18 12.36
CA HIS A 119 -12.99 -16.17 11.88
C HIS A 119 -14.08 -16.76 10.96
N THR A 120 -13.75 -17.80 10.19
CA THR A 120 -14.74 -18.49 9.36
C THR A 120 -15.83 -19.13 10.22
N SER A 121 -15.43 -19.79 11.33
CA SER A 121 -16.36 -20.35 12.30
C SER A 121 -17.19 -19.27 13.00
N ASP A 122 -16.55 -18.17 13.38
CA ASP A 122 -17.22 -17.02 14.01
C ASP A 122 -18.26 -16.37 13.06
N ILE A 123 -17.93 -16.23 11.78
CA ILE A 123 -18.84 -15.67 10.77
C ILE A 123 -20.06 -16.56 10.56
N VAL A 124 -19.91 -17.89 10.65
CA VAL A 124 -21.05 -18.80 10.61
C VAL A 124 -21.98 -18.59 11.81
N ALA A 125 -21.41 -18.37 13.00
CA ALA A 125 -22.17 -18.12 14.23
C ALA A 125 -22.79 -16.70 14.24
N GLU A 126 -22.08 -15.70 13.72
CA GLU A 126 -22.48 -14.29 13.72
C GLU A 126 -22.41 -13.69 12.30
N PRO A 127 -23.27 -14.12 11.34
CA PRO A 127 -23.15 -13.74 9.94
C PRO A 127 -23.32 -12.24 9.65
N GLN A 128 -23.95 -11.48 10.55
CA GLN A 128 -24.16 -10.04 10.46
C GLN A 128 -23.07 -9.20 11.12
N ASN A 129 -21.98 -9.80 11.59
CA ASN A 129 -20.91 -9.10 12.25
C ASN A 129 -19.87 -8.58 11.23
N ALA A 130 -19.93 -7.29 10.90
CA ALA A 130 -19.03 -6.63 9.95
C ALA A 130 -17.56 -6.72 10.38
N MET A 131 -17.28 -6.69 11.70
CA MET A 131 -15.91 -6.72 12.25
C MET A 131 -15.25 -8.09 12.04
N LYS A 132 -16.01 -9.18 12.13
CA LYS A 132 -15.49 -10.54 11.87
C LYS A 132 -15.05 -10.68 10.41
N ARG A 133 -15.85 -10.13 9.48
CA ARG A 133 -15.47 -10.05 8.06
C ARG A 133 -14.23 -9.20 7.84
N PHE A 134 -14.18 -8.02 8.45
CA PHE A 134 -13.03 -7.14 8.36
C PHE A 134 -11.76 -7.81 8.90
N GLY A 135 -11.83 -8.44 10.08
CA GLY A 135 -10.69 -9.14 10.68
C GLY A 135 -10.16 -10.26 9.77
N ARG A 136 -11.03 -11.11 9.24
CA ARG A 136 -10.64 -12.16 8.30
C ARG A 136 -10.06 -11.58 6.99
N GLY A 137 -10.60 -10.46 6.51
CA GLY A 137 -10.08 -9.73 5.36
C GLY A 137 -8.63 -9.24 5.58
N ILE A 138 -8.29 -8.78 6.79
CA ILE A 138 -6.90 -8.45 7.16
C ILE A 138 -6.01 -9.70 7.15
N ASP A 139 -6.48 -10.82 7.70
CA ASP A 139 -5.71 -12.06 7.70
C ASP A 139 -5.47 -12.59 6.28
N PHE A 140 -6.48 -12.56 5.39
CA PHE A 140 -6.31 -12.88 3.98
C PHE A 140 -5.32 -11.94 3.27
N TYR A 141 -5.37 -10.64 3.57
CA TYR A 141 -4.41 -9.68 3.05
C TYR A 141 -2.97 -10.04 3.45
N LEU A 142 -2.75 -10.38 4.71
CA LEU A 142 -1.43 -10.73 5.25
C LEU A 142 -0.86 -12.02 4.65
N VAL A 143 -1.71 -13.01 4.35
CA VAL A 143 -1.30 -14.23 3.63
C VAL A 143 -1.39 -14.08 2.11
N GLN A 144 -1.69 -12.86 1.62
CA GLN A 144 -1.73 -12.45 0.20
C GLN A 144 -2.78 -13.16 -0.66
N ASP A 145 -3.84 -13.65 -0.05
CA ASP A 145 -5.06 -14.00 -0.75
C ASP A 145 -5.90 -12.72 -0.97
N PHE A 146 -5.50 -11.93 -1.97
CA PHE A 146 -6.11 -10.64 -2.25
C PHE A 146 -7.58 -10.74 -2.67
N ASP A 147 -7.94 -11.77 -3.41
CA ASP A 147 -9.34 -11.96 -3.85
C ASP A 147 -10.25 -12.19 -2.65
N SER A 148 -9.90 -13.13 -1.75
CA SER A 148 -10.67 -13.39 -0.52
C SER A 148 -10.68 -12.17 0.41
N SER A 149 -9.58 -11.43 0.49
CA SER A 149 -9.49 -10.19 1.26
C SER A 149 -10.47 -9.13 0.74
N ILE A 150 -10.51 -8.90 -0.58
CA ILE A 150 -11.44 -7.95 -1.22
C ILE A 150 -12.90 -8.35 -0.99
N ASP A 151 -13.21 -9.65 -1.07
CA ASP A 151 -14.55 -10.18 -0.81
C ASP A 151 -14.98 -9.92 0.62
N ASP A 152 -14.13 -10.18 1.61
CA ASP A 152 -14.44 -9.96 3.01
C ASP A 152 -14.60 -8.47 3.36
N PHE A 153 -13.75 -7.60 2.82
CA PHE A 153 -13.97 -6.15 2.97
C PHE A 153 -15.25 -5.69 2.30
N THR A 154 -15.61 -6.29 1.16
CA THR A 154 -16.88 -5.98 0.48
C THR A 154 -18.08 -6.41 1.34
N GLN A 155 -18.03 -7.60 1.94
CA GLN A 155 -19.07 -8.05 2.86
C GLN A 155 -19.12 -7.20 4.13
N SER A 156 -17.99 -6.80 4.68
CA SER A 156 -17.92 -5.87 5.82
C SER A 156 -18.61 -4.54 5.52
N ILE A 157 -18.37 -3.97 4.33
CA ILE A 157 -19.01 -2.74 3.84
C ILE A 157 -20.52 -2.91 3.66
N LEU A 158 -20.97 -4.06 3.14
CA LEU A 158 -22.40 -4.33 2.98
C LEU A 158 -23.13 -4.43 4.32
N LEU A 159 -22.44 -4.90 5.36
CA LEU A 159 -22.99 -5.00 6.73
C LEU A 159 -22.92 -3.67 7.49
N ASP A 160 -21.87 -2.88 7.28
CA ASP A 160 -21.71 -1.54 7.84
C ASP A 160 -21.11 -0.57 6.78
N GLY A 161 -22.00 0.13 6.10
CA GLY A 161 -21.65 1.10 5.06
C GLY A 161 -20.90 2.33 5.56
N ASN A 162 -20.81 2.56 6.88
CA ASN A 162 -20.08 3.67 7.49
C ASN A 162 -18.69 3.28 8.02
N PHE A 163 -18.33 2.01 7.94
CA PHE A 163 -17.06 1.50 8.44
C PHE A 163 -15.91 1.81 7.45
N PHE A 164 -15.40 3.04 7.49
CA PHE A 164 -14.37 3.52 6.54
C PHE A 164 -13.10 2.65 6.47
N PRO A 165 -12.63 1.96 7.54
CA PRO A 165 -11.45 1.11 7.43
C PRO A 165 -11.58 -0.01 6.39
N ALA A 166 -12.78 -0.54 6.19
CA ALA A 166 -13.01 -1.58 5.18
C ALA A 166 -12.87 -1.04 3.75
N TYR A 167 -13.37 0.18 3.47
CA TYR A 167 -13.12 0.86 2.20
C TYR A 167 -11.63 1.16 1.99
N PHE A 168 -10.96 1.66 3.03
CA PHE A 168 -9.53 1.98 2.98
C PHE A 168 -8.68 0.77 2.65
N MET A 169 -8.92 -0.36 3.33
CA MET A 169 -8.18 -1.59 3.08
C MET A 169 -8.55 -2.22 1.73
N ARG A 170 -9.83 -2.18 1.33
CA ARG A 170 -10.22 -2.70 0.01
C ARG A 170 -9.56 -1.92 -1.12
N ALA A 171 -9.47 -0.59 -1.01
CA ALA A 171 -8.74 0.25 -1.95
C ALA A 171 -7.25 -0.14 -2.04
N LEU A 172 -6.59 -0.28 -0.88
CA LEU A 172 -5.18 -0.68 -0.82
C LEU A 172 -4.95 -2.05 -1.47
N VAL A 173 -5.76 -3.06 -1.11
CA VAL A 173 -5.58 -4.42 -1.64
C VAL A 173 -5.80 -4.47 -3.15
N ARG A 174 -6.81 -3.77 -3.66
CA ARG A 174 -7.02 -3.61 -5.11
C ARG A 174 -5.82 -2.94 -5.79
N TYR A 175 -5.30 -1.85 -5.22
CA TYR A 175 -4.14 -1.17 -5.77
C TYR A 175 -2.92 -2.10 -5.83
N LYS A 176 -2.63 -2.83 -4.75
CA LYS A 176 -1.55 -3.84 -4.73
C LYS A 176 -1.76 -4.94 -5.77
N GLN A 177 -2.97 -5.39 -5.96
CA GLN A 177 -3.30 -6.37 -7.00
C GLN A 177 -3.00 -5.84 -8.41
N LEU A 178 -3.21 -4.53 -8.67
CA LEU A 178 -2.84 -3.89 -9.93
C LEU A 178 -1.33 -3.81 -10.10
N ASP A 179 -0.59 -3.45 -9.05
CA ASP A 179 0.87 -3.42 -9.08
C ASP A 179 1.46 -4.82 -9.33
N TYR A 180 0.87 -5.85 -8.75
CA TYR A 180 1.23 -7.25 -9.01
C TYR A 180 1.05 -7.64 -10.47
N LYS A 181 -0.12 -7.35 -11.05
CA LYS A 181 -0.40 -7.61 -12.47
C LYS A 181 0.59 -6.92 -13.40
N LYS A 182 0.98 -5.68 -13.07
CA LYS A 182 2.02 -4.97 -13.84
C LYS A 182 3.37 -5.63 -13.73
N ALA A 183 3.78 -6.03 -12.52
CA ALA A 183 5.07 -6.67 -12.30
C ALA A 183 5.16 -8.03 -13.01
N GLU A 184 4.09 -8.84 -12.99
CA GLU A 184 4.00 -10.09 -13.75
C GLU A 184 4.14 -9.86 -15.26
N ALA A 185 3.39 -8.89 -15.81
CA ALA A 185 3.47 -8.56 -17.24
C ALA A 185 4.87 -8.08 -17.66
N MET A 186 5.59 -7.38 -16.78
CA MET A 186 6.99 -6.99 -17.01
C MET A 186 7.94 -8.19 -16.96
N ALA A 187 7.74 -9.11 -16.02
CA ALA A 187 8.59 -10.30 -15.85
C ALA A 187 8.44 -11.29 -17.02
N GLU A 188 7.25 -11.38 -17.63
CA GLU A 188 6.99 -12.23 -18.80
C GLU A 188 7.55 -11.67 -20.11
N GLY A 189 8.24 -10.53 -20.10
CA GLY A 189 8.82 -9.89 -21.26
C GLY A 189 7.80 -9.30 -22.24
N ASN A 190 6.54 -9.24 -21.84
CA ASN A 190 5.44 -8.70 -22.65
C ASN A 190 5.45 -7.16 -22.72
N ILE A 191 6.30 -6.50 -21.94
CA ILE A 191 6.41 -5.04 -21.88
C ILE A 191 7.85 -4.62 -22.14
N GLN A 192 8.13 -4.09 -23.34
CA GLN A 192 9.36 -3.34 -23.57
C GLN A 192 9.20 -1.93 -22.94
N SER A 193 10.23 -1.49 -22.25
CA SER A 193 10.29 -0.29 -21.39
C SER A 193 10.18 1.05 -22.15
N THR A 194 9.21 1.21 -23.05
CA THR A 194 8.97 2.48 -23.74
C THR A 194 7.58 3.04 -23.45
N THR A 195 7.40 4.34 -23.60
CA THR A 195 6.21 5.11 -23.23
C THR A 195 4.89 4.70 -23.89
N ALA A 196 4.91 3.72 -24.78
CA ALA A 196 3.74 3.11 -25.44
C ALA A 196 3.10 1.94 -24.65
N ASP A 197 3.72 1.51 -23.55
CA ASP A 197 3.52 0.20 -22.90
C ASP A 197 2.27 0.04 -22.01
N LYS A 198 1.34 0.97 -22.09
CA LYS A 198 0.14 0.95 -21.24
C LYS A 198 -0.90 -0.10 -21.64
N GLN A 199 -0.76 -0.73 -22.81
CA GLN A 199 -1.80 -1.62 -23.35
C GLN A 199 -1.60 -3.10 -23.03
N ASN A 200 -0.40 -3.52 -22.60
CA ASN A 200 -0.09 -4.95 -22.43
C ASN A 200 -0.16 -5.51 -21.00
N SER A 201 -0.24 -4.66 -19.97
CA SER A 201 -0.34 -5.16 -18.57
C SER A 201 -1.75 -5.61 -18.19
N GLY A 202 -2.75 -5.40 -19.03
CA GLY A 202 -4.16 -5.63 -18.70
C GLY A 202 -4.71 -4.68 -17.63
N VAL A 203 -3.89 -3.75 -17.07
CA VAL A 203 -4.30 -2.76 -16.08
C VAL A 203 -4.67 -1.46 -16.78
N THR A 204 -5.90 -1.01 -16.56
CA THR A 204 -6.50 0.15 -17.23
C THR A 204 -6.72 1.31 -16.25
N ALA A 205 -7.04 2.50 -16.79
CA ALA A 205 -7.46 3.63 -15.96
C ALA A 205 -8.74 3.31 -15.15
N VAL A 206 -9.64 2.48 -15.71
CA VAL A 206 -10.89 2.07 -15.03
C VAL A 206 -10.58 1.31 -13.74
N ASP A 207 -9.54 0.48 -13.71
CA ASP A 207 -9.16 -0.26 -12.50
C ASP A 207 -8.75 0.69 -11.37
N TYR A 208 -7.99 1.76 -11.69
CA TYR A 208 -7.63 2.78 -10.72
C TYR A 208 -8.82 3.64 -10.28
N GLU A 209 -9.78 3.90 -11.17
CA GLU A 209 -11.02 4.61 -10.79
C GLU A 209 -11.85 3.81 -9.78
N VAL A 210 -11.84 2.48 -9.87
CA VAL A 210 -12.49 1.61 -8.87
C VAL A 210 -11.79 1.74 -7.50
N VAL A 211 -10.46 1.81 -7.47
CA VAL A 211 -9.70 2.07 -6.24
C VAL A 211 -10.03 3.46 -5.68
N LYS A 212 -10.04 4.48 -6.54
CA LYS A 212 -10.31 5.86 -6.16
C LYS A 212 -11.69 6.03 -5.52
N LYS A 213 -12.73 5.37 -6.05
CA LYS A 213 -14.10 5.40 -5.47
C LYS A 213 -14.15 4.93 -4.02
N ASP A 214 -13.38 3.90 -3.65
CA ASP A 214 -13.30 3.48 -2.26
C ASP A 214 -12.63 4.56 -1.39
N LEU A 215 -11.58 5.21 -1.88
CA LEU A 215 -10.90 6.31 -1.16
C LEU A 215 -11.75 7.58 -1.11
N ASP A 216 -12.57 7.86 -2.12
CA ASP A 216 -13.57 8.93 -2.05
C ASP A 216 -14.53 8.69 -0.88
N LYS A 217 -14.95 7.43 -0.68
CA LYS A 217 -15.80 7.08 0.45
C LYS A 217 -15.07 7.19 1.79
N VAL A 218 -13.79 6.87 1.84
CA VAL A 218 -12.95 7.05 3.04
C VAL A 218 -12.92 8.52 3.47
N VAL A 219 -12.61 9.45 2.56
CA VAL A 219 -12.51 10.88 2.91
C VAL A 219 -13.86 11.53 3.17
N GLU A 220 -14.94 10.97 2.62
CA GLU A 220 -16.32 11.37 2.95
C GLU A 220 -16.68 10.96 4.39
N LEU A 221 -16.40 9.71 4.78
CA LEU A 221 -16.77 9.16 6.09
C LEU A 221 -15.82 9.61 7.22
N ALA A 222 -14.55 9.86 6.90
CA ALA A 222 -13.52 10.25 7.85
C ALA A 222 -12.67 11.41 7.29
N PRO A 223 -13.23 12.65 7.27
CA PRO A 223 -12.55 13.81 6.68
C PRO A 223 -11.32 14.28 7.44
N ASP A 224 -11.05 13.75 8.63
CA ASP A 224 -9.84 13.96 9.43
C ASP A 224 -8.81 12.80 9.30
N PHE A 225 -9.11 11.77 8.50
CA PHE A 225 -8.21 10.65 8.28
C PHE A 225 -7.20 10.99 7.16
N VAL A 226 -6.06 11.54 7.56
CA VAL A 226 -5.01 12.08 6.67
C VAL A 226 -4.55 11.07 5.60
N TYR A 227 -4.50 9.79 5.94
CA TYR A 227 -4.03 8.72 5.04
C TYR A 227 -5.01 8.41 3.91
N GLY A 228 -6.29 8.74 4.07
CA GLY A 228 -7.29 8.66 3.00
C GLY A 228 -6.97 9.60 1.85
N TYR A 229 -6.67 10.86 2.15
CA TYR A 229 -6.24 11.85 1.15
C TYR A 229 -4.89 11.47 0.53
N TYR A 230 -3.91 11.09 1.35
CA TYR A 230 -2.61 10.68 0.85
C TYR A 230 -2.70 9.52 -0.13
N ASN A 231 -3.42 8.44 0.21
CA ASN A 231 -3.60 7.30 -0.66
C ASN A 231 -4.37 7.66 -1.94
N ARG A 232 -5.40 8.54 -1.85
CA ARG A 232 -6.15 9.00 -3.01
C ARG A 232 -5.27 9.84 -3.95
N GLY A 233 -4.40 10.67 -3.41
CA GLY A 233 -3.38 11.40 -4.16
C GLY A 233 -2.43 10.46 -4.91
N ASN A 234 -2.00 9.35 -4.29
CA ASN A 234 -1.18 8.34 -4.95
C ASN A 234 -1.92 7.69 -6.14
N VAL A 235 -3.21 7.37 -5.98
CA VAL A 235 -4.04 6.81 -7.07
C VAL A 235 -4.25 7.84 -8.17
N SER A 236 -4.53 9.10 -7.85
CA SER A 236 -4.65 10.18 -8.83
C SER A 236 -3.35 10.40 -9.61
N SER A 237 -2.19 10.30 -8.94
CA SER A 237 -0.89 10.33 -9.61
C SER A 237 -0.68 9.15 -10.56
N ALA A 238 -1.12 7.94 -10.19
CA ALA A 238 -1.08 6.76 -11.07
C ALA A 238 -1.96 6.93 -12.31
N LEU A 239 -3.09 7.63 -12.17
CA LEU A 239 -3.97 8.05 -13.26
C LEU A 239 -3.40 9.23 -14.10
N LYS A 240 -2.28 9.82 -13.67
CA LYS A 240 -1.71 11.08 -14.21
C LYS A 240 -2.62 12.29 -14.04
N ASP A 241 -3.63 12.20 -13.19
CA ASP A 241 -4.39 13.36 -12.73
C ASP A 241 -3.61 14.08 -11.61
N TYR A 242 -2.53 14.73 -12.02
CA TYR A 242 -1.62 15.40 -11.09
C TYR A 242 -2.25 16.57 -10.37
N ARG A 243 -3.30 17.19 -10.95
CA ARG A 243 -4.02 18.28 -10.29
C ARG A 243 -4.78 17.77 -9.06
N SER A 244 -5.59 16.74 -9.22
CA SER A 244 -6.29 16.10 -8.11
C SER A 244 -5.32 15.52 -7.08
N ALA A 245 -4.19 14.96 -7.53
CA ALA A 245 -3.15 14.48 -6.63
C ALA A 245 -2.58 15.60 -5.74
N LEU A 246 -2.29 16.79 -6.31
CA LEU A 246 -1.81 17.94 -5.54
C LEU A 246 -2.84 18.44 -4.53
N GLU A 247 -4.12 18.47 -4.88
CA GLU A 247 -5.20 18.86 -3.97
C GLU A 247 -5.26 17.91 -2.76
N ASP A 248 -5.14 16.61 -2.99
CA ASP A 248 -5.15 15.60 -1.95
C ASP A 248 -3.90 15.66 -1.06
N TYR A 249 -2.70 15.81 -1.63
CA TYR A 249 -1.49 15.99 -0.82
C TYR A 249 -1.49 17.30 -0.05
N ASN A 250 -2.05 18.39 -0.61
CA ASN A 250 -2.25 19.63 0.12
C ASN A 250 -3.15 19.43 1.33
N LYS A 251 -4.24 18.68 1.17
CA LYS A 251 -5.15 18.38 2.27
C LYS A 251 -4.50 17.48 3.33
N ALA A 252 -3.72 16.50 2.91
CA ALA A 252 -2.96 15.66 3.83
C ALA A 252 -1.96 16.48 4.67
N ILE A 253 -1.22 17.42 4.04
CA ILE A 253 -0.27 18.31 4.72
C ILE A 253 -0.98 19.36 5.62
N GLU A 254 -2.17 19.83 5.23
CA GLU A 254 -2.99 20.70 6.07
C GLU A 254 -3.40 19.98 7.38
N LEU A 255 -3.77 18.71 7.28
CA LEU A 255 -4.17 17.89 8.42
C LEU A 255 -2.97 17.44 9.28
N ASP A 256 -1.83 17.18 8.66
CA ASP A 256 -0.58 16.81 9.32
C ASP A 256 0.61 17.54 8.67
N PRO A 257 1.04 18.69 9.22
CA PRO A 257 2.17 19.46 8.68
C PRO A 257 3.55 18.78 8.78
N GLU A 258 3.65 17.65 9.50
CA GLU A 258 4.87 16.84 9.59
C GLU A 258 4.82 15.57 8.74
N PHE A 259 3.84 15.43 7.86
CA PHE A 259 3.67 14.26 6.99
C PHE A 259 4.71 14.27 5.86
N ALA A 260 5.88 13.72 6.15
CA ALA A 260 7.05 13.74 5.28
C ALA A 260 6.80 13.15 3.89
N GLU A 261 6.11 12.00 3.82
CA GLU A 261 5.81 11.31 2.57
C GLU A 261 4.83 12.10 1.69
N ALA A 262 3.94 12.88 2.29
CA ALA A 262 3.04 13.75 1.52
C ALA A 262 3.80 14.90 0.86
N TYR A 263 4.77 15.51 1.55
CA TYR A 263 5.68 16.46 0.92
C TYR A 263 6.49 15.84 -0.21
N PHE A 264 7.03 14.64 0.00
CA PHE A 264 7.79 13.93 -1.01
C PHE A 264 6.96 13.68 -2.27
N ASN A 265 5.78 13.09 -2.14
CA ASN A 265 4.91 12.76 -3.27
C ASN A 265 4.37 14.03 -3.96
N ARG A 266 4.05 15.09 -3.19
CA ARG A 266 3.68 16.38 -3.75
C ARG A 266 4.83 16.98 -4.54
N GLY A 267 6.04 16.93 -4.01
CA GLY A 267 7.25 17.43 -4.67
C GLY A 267 7.52 16.73 -6.00
N LEU A 268 7.41 15.40 -6.04
CA LEU A 268 7.52 14.65 -7.29
C LEU A 268 6.42 15.00 -8.29
N THR A 269 5.17 15.12 -7.81
CA THR A 269 4.04 15.50 -8.66
C THR A 269 4.23 16.89 -9.26
N GLN A 270 4.76 17.85 -8.50
CA GLN A 270 5.14 19.19 -9.00
C GLN A 270 6.21 19.09 -10.10
N ILE A 271 7.22 18.24 -9.91
CA ILE A 271 8.27 18.03 -10.92
C ILE A 271 7.67 17.42 -12.19
N PHE A 272 6.77 16.45 -12.09
CA PHE A 272 6.08 15.88 -13.25
C PHE A 272 5.24 16.89 -14.03
N LEU A 273 4.78 17.94 -13.36
CA LEU A 273 4.09 19.09 -13.98
C LEU A 273 5.06 20.16 -14.51
N GLY A 274 6.38 19.99 -14.36
CA GLY A 274 7.39 20.98 -14.76
C GLY A 274 7.63 22.09 -13.73
N ASN A 275 6.98 22.05 -12.57
CA ASN A 275 7.13 23.04 -11.49
C ASN A 275 8.35 22.72 -10.60
N ASN A 276 9.53 22.61 -11.20
CA ASN A 276 10.74 22.11 -10.55
C ASN A 276 11.11 22.86 -9.25
N LYS A 277 10.97 24.19 -9.23
CA LYS A 277 11.30 24.98 -8.02
C LYS A 277 10.44 24.57 -6.82
N GLN A 278 9.13 24.48 -7.01
CA GLN A 278 8.22 24.08 -5.94
C GLN A 278 8.45 22.64 -5.54
N GLY A 279 8.67 21.75 -6.52
CA GLY A 279 8.99 20.35 -6.28
C GLY A 279 10.24 20.17 -5.42
N ILE A 280 11.32 20.91 -5.70
CA ILE A 280 12.56 20.88 -4.91
C ILE A 280 12.33 21.39 -3.47
N LEU A 281 11.51 22.42 -3.26
CA LEU A 281 11.17 22.89 -1.91
C LEU A 281 10.44 21.81 -1.10
N ASP A 282 9.45 21.16 -1.71
CA ASP A 282 8.72 20.05 -1.06
C ASP A 282 9.63 18.86 -0.77
N LEU A 283 10.50 18.47 -1.70
CA LEU A 283 11.49 17.40 -1.48
C LEU A 283 12.49 17.78 -0.37
N SER A 284 12.91 19.04 -0.29
CA SER A 284 13.78 19.52 0.80
C SER A 284 13.08 19.35 2.15
N LYS A 285 11.81 19.75 2.22
CA LYS A 285 10.99 19.59 3.43
C LYS A 285 10.81 18.11 3.82
N ALA A 286 10.55 17.25 2.84
CA ALA A 286 10.46 15.79 3.07
C ALA A 286 11.77 15.22 3.63
N GLY A 287 12.92 15.66 3.09
CA GLY A 287 14.24 15.28 3.58
C GLY A 287 14.50 15.73 5.02
N GLU A 288 14.14 16.98 5.37
CA GLU A 288 14.22 17.50 6.74
C GLU A 288 13.37 16.67 7.72
N LEU A 289 12.20 16.19 7.26
CA LEU A 289 11.28 15.37 8.04
C LEU A 289 11.66 13.88 8.07
N GLY A 290 12.74 13.47 7.36
CA GLY A 290 13.33 12.13 7.47
C GLY A 290 13.23 11.25 6.22
N VAL A 291 12.66 11.71 5.10
CA VAL A 291 12.66 10.98 3.82
C VAL A 291 14.00 11.23 3.10
N VAL A 292 15.02 10.48 3.50
CA VAL A 292 16.41 10.67 3.04
C VAL A 292 16.57 10.56 1.51
N SER A 293 15.75 9.72 0.86
CA SER A 293 15.73 9.55 -0.60
C SER A 293 15.45 10.86 -1.36
N ALA A 294 14.79 11.83 -0.73
CA ALA A 294 14.53 13.15 -1.30
C ALA A 294 15.80 13.88 -1.75
N TYR A 295 16.88 13.79 -0.97
CA TYR A 295 18.15 14.48 -1.29
C TYR A 295 18.81 13.94 -2.56
N ASN A 296 18.67 12.64 -2.84
CA ASN A 296 19.20 12.03 -4.07
C ASN A 296 18.45 12.55 -5.31
N ILE A 297 17.15 12.78 -5.18
CA ILE A 297 16.32 13.32 -6.26
C ILE A 297 16.67 14.80 -6.48
N ILE A 298 16.76 15.60 -5.43
CA ILE A 298 17.15 17.02 -5.53
C ILE A 298 18.47 17.17 -6.28
N LYS A 299 19.48 16.40 -5.88
CA LYS A 299 20.80 16.44 -6.53
C LYS A 299 20.70 16.20 -8.04
N ARG A 300 19.92 15.23 -8.46
CA ARG A 300 19.73 14.93 -9.90
C ARG A 300 19.13 16.09 -10.69
N PHE A 301 18.16 16.80 -10.10
CA PHE A 301 17.51 17.94 -10.76
C PHE A 301 18.34 19.22 -10.73
N THR A 302 19.21 19.41 -9.72
CA THR A 302 20.09 20.57 -9.63
C THR A 302 21.33 20.43 -10.52
N ASP A 303 21.86 19.24 -10.72
CA ASP A 303 23.02 19.01 -11.57
C ASP A 303 22.66 19.17 -13.07
N ASN A 304 21.46 18.78 -13.49
CA ASN A 304 20.98 18.96 -14.87
C ASN A 304 20.64 20.42 -15.24
N THR A 305 20.61 21.35 -14.28
CA THR A 305 20.38 22.79 -14.54
C THR A 305 21.66 23.59 -14.70
N ARG A 306 22.83 22.94 -14.63
CA ARG A 306 24.15 23.56 -14.77
C ARG A 306 24.83 23.31 -16.13
N GLU A 307 24.18 22.51 -17.00
CA GLU A 307 24.52 22.36 -18.42
C GLU A 307 23.60 23.24 -19.29
#